data_ce2959db3fa467a7f4480253941a0d5e
#
_entry.id   ce2959db3fa467a7f4480253941a0d5e
#
_cell.length_a   1.000
_cell.length_b   1.000
_cell.length_c   1.000
_cell.angle_alpha   90.00
_cell.angle_beta   90.00
_cell.angle_gamma   90.00
#
_symmetry.space_group_name_H-M   'P 1'
#
loop_
_entity.id
_entity.type
_entity.pdbx_description
1 polymer ?
#
loop_
_entity_poly.entity_id
_entity_poly.type
_entity_poly.pdbx_seq_one_letter_code
_entity_poly.pdbx_strand_id
1 'polypeptide(L)'
;PCAVIPGVFLGQDTHAFIQFLDGRAGKSWYHRFPLESFNAATGRFDVTIEKNTFGPQGIHLDIDSRLPGQEQRVVGTVNFHGLSPWPVSWYWPGVMGPYAFIPFMECNHGILSMDHALSGQFDVDGKKTSYDEGRGYMEKDWGRSFPEGYVWTQSNHFDRPGICVTAS
;
A
#
# COMPACT_ATOMS: atom_id res chain seq x y z
N PRO A 1 13.58 -2.27 -3.67
CA PRO A 1 12.21 -2.25 -3.14
C PRO A 1 11.50 -0.97 -3.53
N CYS A 2 10.19 -1.03 -3.73
CA CYS A 2 9.34 0.15 -3.81
C CYS A 2 8.09 -0.06 -2.98
N ALA A 3 7.42 1.02 -2.57
CA ALA A 3 6.09 0.96 -1.99
C ALA A 3 5.16 1.94 -2.71
N VAL A 4 3.90 1.56 -2.83
CA VAL A 4 2.84 2.39 -3.41
C VAL A 4 1.69 2.44 -2.40
N ILE A 5 1.35 3.63 -1.95
CA ILE A 5 0.38 3.84 -0.88
C ILE A 5 -0.75 4.73 -1.40
N PRO A 6 -1.88 4.16 -1.83
CA PRO A 6 -3.08 4.93 -2.12
C PRO A 6 -3.81 5.26 -0.81
N GLY A 7 -4.40 6.46 -0.74
CA GLY A 7 -5.16 6.83 0.44
C GLY A 7 -5.98 8.10 0.30
N VAL A 8 -6.68 8.43 1.39
CA VAL A 8 -7.39 9.69 1.56
C VAL A 8 -7.00 10.34 2.87
N PHE A 9 -6.84 11.64 2.82
CA PHE A 9 -6.70 12.49 3.98
C PHE A 9 -8.00 13.26 4.21
N LEU A 10 -8.65 13.03 5.35
CA LEU A 10 -9.97 13.59 5.69
C LEU A 10 -9.89 14.72 6.74
N GLY A 11 -8.71 15.30 6.94
CA GLY A 11 -8.50 16.42 7.85
C GLY A 11 -8.97 17.76 7.27
N GLN A 12 -8.34 18.87 7.68
CA GLN A 12 -8.69 20.20 7.20
C GLN A 12 -8.45 20.40 5.70
N ASP A 13 -7.46 19.71 5.15
CA ASP A 13 -7.07 19.76 3.74
C ASP A 13 -7.39 18.40 3.09
N THR A 14 -8.69 18.15 2.87
CA THR A 14 -9.19 16.87 2.34
C THR A 14 -8.72 16.63 0.91
N HIS A 15 -8.12 15.47 0.66
CA HIS A 15 -7.68 15.05 -0.66
C HIS A 15 -7.44 13.53 -0.73
N ALA A 16 -7.45 13.00 -1.93
CA ALA A 16 -6.90 11.69 -2.22
C ALA A 16 -5.40 11.79 -2.53
N PHE A 17 -4.66 10.72 -2.35
CA PHE A 17 -3.25 10.70 -2.67
C PHE A 17 -2.76 9.32 -3.11
N ILE A 18 -1.65 9.32 -3.83
CA ILE A 18 -0.81 8.15 -4.07
C ILE A 18 0.61 8.56 -3.69
N GLN A 19 1.17 7.90 -2.69
CA GLN A 19 2.57 8.06 -2.35
C GLN A 19 3.38 6.93 -3.01
N PHE A 20 4.39 7.30 -3.77
CA PHE A 20 5.32 6.36 -4.40
C PHE A 20 6.69 6.50 -3.73
N LEU A 21 7.22 5.38 -3.21
CA LEU A 21 8.51 5.34 -2.55
C LEU A 21 9.46 4.44 -3.34
N ASP A 22 10.63 4.98 -3.66
CA ASP A 22 11.76 4.20 -4.18
C ASP A 22 12.80 3.99 -3.08
N GLY A 23 12.78 2.78 -2.50
CA GLY A 23 13.71 2.41 -1.43
C GLY A 23 15.16 2.23 -1.88
N ARG A 24 15.45 2.16 -3.21
CA ARG A 24 16.83 2.15 -3.72
C ARG A 24 17.38 3.57 -3.81
N ALA A 25 16.56 4.50 -4.29
CA ALA A 25 16.93 5.90 -4.40
C ALA A 25 16.78 6.68 -3.08
N GLY A 26 16.07 6.12 -2.08
CA GLY A 26 15.74 6.80 -0.84
C GLY A 26 14.84 8.01 -1.07
N LYS A 27 13.96 7.94 -2.08
CA LYS A 27 13.08 9.04 -2.51
C LYS A 27 11.62 8.68 -2.31
N SER A 28 10.83 9.70 -2.03
CA SER A 28 9.37 9.62 -1.91
C SER A 28 8.72 10.75 -2.69
N TRP A 29 7.66 10.43 -3.41
CA TRP A 29 6.81 11.38 -4.12
C TRP A 29 5.39 11.25 -3.58
N TYR A 30 4.72 12.36 -3.36
CA TYR A 30 3.36 12.44 -2.83
C TYR A 30 2.44 13.13 -3.86
N HIS A 31 1.72 12.30 -4.62
CA HIS A 31 0.82 12.78 -5.67
C HIS A 31 -0.56 13.02 -5.07
N ARG A 32 -1.03 14.27 -5.15
CA ARG A 32 -2.35 14.69 -4.65
C ARG A 32 -3.36 14.66 -5.78
N PHE A 33 -4.57 14.23 -5.43
CA PHE A 33 -5.73 14.18 -6.31
C PHE A 33 -6.95 14.78 -5.61
N PRO A 34 -7.95 15.28 -6.35
CA PRO A 34 -9.22 15.67 -5.76
C PRO A 34 -9.85 14.50 -4.97
N LEU A 35 -10.49 14.81 -3.83
CA LEU A 35 -11.11 13.76 -2.98
C LEU A 35 -12.13 12.92 -3.74
N GLU A 36 -12.91 13.55 -4.63
CA GLU A 36 -13.95 12.93 -5.46
C GLU A 36 -13.41 11.92 -6.47
N SER A 37 -12.11 11.93 -6.74
CA SER A 37 -11.46 10.92 -7.59
C SER A 37 -11.21 9.60 -6.86
N PHE A 38 -11.30 9.59 -5.53
CA PHE A 38 -11.14 8.40 -4.72
C PHE A 38 -12.45 7.61 -4.66
N ASN A 39 -12.38 6.37 -5.08
CA ASN A 39 -13.48 5.42 -4.97
C ASN A 39 -12.98 4.12 -4.35
N ALA A 40 -13.64 3.64 -3.30
CA ALA A 40 -13.31 2.40 -2.63
C ALA A 40 -14.56 1.55 -2.43
N ALA A 41 -14.50 0.29 -2.81
CA ALA A 41 -15.60 -0.65 -2.60
C ALA A 41 -15.76 -0.99 -1.12
N THR A 42 -17.01 -1.19 -0.69
CA THR A 42 -17.30 -1.67 0.67
C THR A 42 -17.11 -3.18 0.73
N GLY A 43 -16.40 -3.66 1.77
CA GLY A 43 -16.26 -5.08 2.07
C GLY A 43 -15.25 -5.86 1.21
N ARG A 44 -14.57 -5.19 0.29
CA ARG A 44 -13.47 -5.78 -0.48
C ARG A 44 -12.38 -4.76 -0.74
N PHE A 45 -11.16 -5.24 -0.97
CA PHE A 45 -10.06 -4.38 -1.42
C PHE A 45 -10.21 -4.09 -2.92
N ASP A 46 -10.69 -2.90 -3.23
CA ASP A 46 -10.88 -2.41 -4.59
C ASP A 46 -10.93 -0.88 -4.49
N VAL A 47 -9.82 -0.23 -4.87
CA VAL A 47 -9.63 1.22 -4.77
C VAL A 47 -9.27 1.77 -6.13
N THR A 48 -9.87 2.90 -6.47
CA THR A 48 -9.55 3.65 -7.69
C THR A 48 -9.29 5.11 -7.33
N ILE A 49 -8.23 5.69 -7.88
CA ILE A 49 -7.92 7.12 -7.83
C ILE A 49 -7.63 7.59 -9.24
N GLU A 50 -8.57 8.30 -9.86
CA GLU A 50 -8.55 8.62 -11.31
C GLU A 50 -8.36 7.35 -12.16
N LYS A 51 -7.22 7.25 -12.85
CA LYS A 51 -6.88 6.11 -13.72
C LYS A 51 -6.13 5.00 -12.97
N ASN A 52 -5.77 5.24 -11.71
CA ASN A 52 -4.98 4.31 -10.94
C ASN A 52 -5.89 3.33 -10.20
N THR A 53 -5.60 2.05 -10.27
CA THR A 53 -6.41 1.00 -9.63
C THR A 53 -5.57 0.11 -8.73
N PHE A 54 -6.17 -0.29 -7.60
CA PHE A 54 -5.54 -1.10 -6.58
C PHE A 54 -6.52 -2.19 -6.14
N GLY A 55 -6.12 -3.43 -6.24
CA GLY A 55 -6.97 -4.56 -5.90
C GLY A 55 -6.20 -5.84 -5.60
N PRO A 56 -6.91 -6.92 -5.30
CA PRO A 56 -6.26 -8.19 -4.95
C PRO A 56 -5.54 -8.86 -6.13
N GLN A 57 -5.83 -8.45 -7.37
CA GLN A 57 -5.15 -8.95 -8.56
C GLN A 57 -3.90 -8.15 -8.91
N GLY A 58 -3.74 -6.93 -8.37
CA GLY A 58 -2.58 -6.10 -8.69
C GLY A 58 -2.85 -4.61 -8.60
N ILE A 59 -1.89 -3.87 -9.08
CA ILE A 59 -1.87 -2.40 -9.15
C ILE A 59 -1.69 -1.98 -10.60
N HIS A 60 -2.50 -1.03 -11.05
CA HIS A 60 -2.24 -0.28 -12.29
C HIS A 60 -2.01 1.18 -11.94
N LEU A 61 -0.93 1.76 -12.47
CA LEU A 61 -0.58 3.18 -12.30
C LEU A 61 -0.52 3.89 -13.65
N ASP A 62 -1.07 5.11 -13.68
CA ASP A 62 -0.93 6.10 -14.76
C ASP A 62 -0.82 7.49 -14.11
N ILE A 63 0.33 7.77 -13.54
CA ILE A 63 0.65 9.03 -12.85
C ILE A 63 1.51 9.88 -13.77
N ASP A 64 1.15 11.14 -13.98
CA ASP A 64 1.96 12.15 -14.67
C ASP A 64 1.90 13.47 -13.88
N SER A 65 2.74 13.58 -12.87
CA SER A 65 2.85 14.79 -12.04
C SER A 65 3.87 15.75 -12.61
N ARG A 66 3.47 17.02 -12.73
CA ARG A 66 4.31 18.15 -13.15
C ARG A 66 4.48 19.19 -12.06
N LEU A 67 4.05 18.88 -10.84
CA LEU A 67 4.17 19.80 -9.71
C LEU A 67 5.64 19.95 -9.31
N PRO A 68 6.14 21.21 -9.12
CA PRO A 68 7.52 21.46 -8.72
C PRO A 68 7.94 20.68 -7.48
N GLY A 69 9.04 19.91 -7.59
CA GLY A 69 9.55 19.04 -6.52
C GLY A 69 8.82 17.70 -6.37
N GLN A 70 7.78 17.46 -7.17
CA GLN A 70 7.01 16.21 -7.22
C GLN A 70 6.85 15.70 -8.65
N GLU A 71 7.72 16.17 -9.55
CA GLU A 71 7.71 15.74 -10.95
C GLU A 71 8.02 14.23 -11.00
N GLN A 72 7.09 13.47 -11.51
CA GLN A 72 7.25 12.04 -11.70
C GLN A 72 6.24 11.52 -12.70
N ARG A 73 6.68 10.65 -13.58
CA ARG A 73 5.82 9.82 -14.42
C ARG A 73 5.96 8.36 -14.03
N VAL A 74 4.86 7.72 -13.64
CA VAL A 74 4.81 6.28 -13.34
C VAL A 74 3.69 5.65 -14.13
N VAL A 75 4.02 4.69 -15.00
CA VAL A 75 3.02 3.97 -15.80
C VAL A 75 3.32 2.49 -15.80
N GLY A 76 2.29 1.67 -15.63
CA GLY A 76 2.41 0.23 -15.77
C GLY A 76 1.48 -0.55 -14.88
N THR A 77 1.69 -1.86 -14.88
CA THR A 77 0.87 -2.80 -14.10
C THR A 77 1.79 -3.82 -13.42
N VAL A 78 1.50 -4.08 -12.16
CA VAL A 78 2.10 -5.18 -11.39
C VAL A 78 0.97 -6.06 -10.88
N ASN A 79 0.98 -7.32 -11.26
CA ASN A 79 -0.01 -8.32 -10.87
C ASN A 79 0.45 -9.08 -9.62
N PHE A 80 -0.51 -9.48 -8.80
CA PHE A 80 -0.31 -10.23 -7.57
C PHE A 80 -0.80 -11.67 -7.73
N HIS A 81 0.00 -12.62 -7.23
CA HIS A 81 -0.31 -14.05 -7.34
C HIS A 81 -0.11 -14.74 -5.99
N GLY A 82 -1.09 -15.55 -5.59
CA GLY A 82 -0.97 -16.37 -4.38
C GLY A 82 -0.95 -15.53 -3.10
N LEU A 83 -1.92 -14.63 -2.93
CA LEU A 83 -2.05 -13.84 -1.71
C LEU A 83 -2.09 -14.71 -0.47
N SER A 84 -1.34 -14.32 0.57
CA SER A 84 -1.29 -14.96 1.88
C SER A 84 -1.88 -14.02 2.94
N PRO A 85 -3.22 -13.98 3.10
CA PRO A 85 -3.85 -13.06 4.03
C PRO A 85 -3.56 -13.44 5.49
N TRP A 86 -3.56 -12.44 6.38
CA TRP A 86 -3.51 -12.70 7.81
C TRP A 86 -4.76 -13.46 8.25
N PRO A 87 -4.62 -14.54 9.05
CA PRO A 87 -5.77 -15.30 9.55
C PRO A 87 -6.65 -14.42 10.46
N VAL A 88 -7.95 -14.42 10.21
CA VAL A 88 -8.93 -13.69 11.02
C VAL A 88 -9.96 -14.62 11.62
N SER A 89 -10.40 -14.32 12.84
CA SER A 89 -11.50 -15.00 13.51
C SER A 89 -12.36 -13.97 14.25
N TRP A 90 -13.54 -14.37 14.70
CA TRP A 90 -14.44 -13.45 15.41
C TRP A 90 -13.86 -12.90 16.72
N TYR A 91 -12.95 -13.65 17.39
CA TYR A 91 -12.26 -13.24 18.62
C TYR A 91 -10.84 -12.70 18.36
N TRP A 92 -10.32 -12.84 17.14
CA TRP A 92 -9.02 -12.33 16.72
C TRP A 92 -9.15 -11.70 15.32
N PRO A 93 -9.68 -10.46 15.23
CA PRO A 93 -10.13 -9.87 13.97
C PRO A 93 -9.00 -9.30 13.09
N GLY A 94 -7.78 -9.71 13.30
CA GLY A 94 -6.64 -9.29 12.48
C GLY A 94 -5.33 -9.25 13.27
N VAL A 95 -4.32 -8.64 12.69
CA VAL A 95 -2.96 -8.56 13.27
C VAL A 95 -2.96 -7.84 14.63
N MET A 96 -3.84 -6.88 14.84
CA MET A 96 -3.98 -6.17 16.12
C MET A 96 -4.60 -7.03 17.22
N GLY A 97 -5.14 -8.21 16.90
CA GLY A 97 -5.78 -9.07 17.87
C GLY A 97 -6.88 -8.36 18.66
N PRO A 98 -6.91 -8.52 20.02
CA PRO A 98 -7.93 -7.88 20.85
C PRO A 98 -7.94 -6.35 20.82
N TYR A 99 -6.82 -5.72 20.47
CA TYR A 99 -6.75 -4.26 20.35
C TYR A 99 -7.67 -3.69 19.26
N ALA A 100 -8.05 -4.49 18.26
CA ALA A 100 -9.01 -4.08 17.26
C ALA A 100 -10.41 -3.77 17.81
N PHE A 101 -10.73 -4.20 19.04
CA PHE A 101 -11.98 -3.89 19.74
C PHE A 101 -11.93 -2.59 20.55
N ILE A 102 -10.77 -1.93 20.64
CA ILE A 102 -10.62 -0.69 21.41
C ILE A 102 -11.09 0.49 20.54
N PRO A 103 -12.15 1.22 20.93
CA PRO A 103 -12.78 2.24 20.07
C PRO A 103 -11.99 3.54 19.96
N PHE A 104 -10.92 3.71 20.73
CA PHE A 104 -10.14 4.97 20.83
C PHE A 104 -8.73 4.87 20.26
N MET A 105 -8.46 3.85 19.47
CA MET A 105 -7.16 3.72 18.81
C MET A 105 -6.94 4.87 17.84
N GLU A 106 -5.78 5.52 17.94
CA GLU A 106 -5.36 6.58 17.01
C GLU A 106 -5.18 6.04 15.60
N CYS A 107 -4.56 4.88 15.48
CA CYS A 107 -4.33 4.17 14.24
C CYS A 107 -4.72 2.70 14.38
N ASN A 108 -5.37 2.17 13.36
CA ASN A 108 -5.64 0.76 13.20
C ASN A 108 -4.81 0.21 12.06
N HIS A 109 -4.39 -1.04 12.18
CA HIS A 109 -3.55 -1.74 11.24
C HIS A 109 -4.17 -3.06 10.83
N GLY A 110 -4.11 -3.38 9.54
CA GLY A 110 -4.62 -4.64 9.01
C GLY A 110 -3.74 -5.17 7.89
N ILE A 111 -3.42 -6.45 7.92
CA ILE A 111 -2.61 -7.09 6.90
C ILE A 111 -3.52 -7.79 5.89
N LEU A 112 -3.44 -7.37 4.64
CA LEU A 112 -4.18 -7.95 3.51
C LEU A 112 -3.44 -9.14 2.90
N SER A 113 -2.10 -9.08 2.86
CA SER A 113 -1.26 -10.20 2.43
C SER A 113 0.13 -10.10 3.02
N MET A 114 0.55 -11.12 3.75
CA MET A 114 1.90 -11.23 4.31
C MET A 114 2.95 -11.48 3.21
N ASP A 115 2.54 -12.11 2.13
CA ASP A 115 3.40 -12.52 1.04
C ASP A 115 2.59 -12.83 -0.21
N HIS A 116 3.12 -12.50 -1.37
CA HIS A 116 2.59 -12.88 -2.67
C HIS A 116 3.67 -12.71 -3.75
N ALA A 117 3.58 -13.49 -4.81
CA ALA A 117 4.44 -13.32 -5.96
C ALA A 117 3.98 -12.14 -6.82
N LEU A 118 4.93 -11.49 -7.46
CA LEU A 118 4.71 -10.36 -8.35
C LEU A 118 5.04 -10.72 -9.80
N SER A 119 4.32 -10.11 -10.74
CA SER A 119 4.70 -10.09 -12.16
C SER A 119 4.30 -8.76 -12.80
N GLY A 120 5.08 -8.32 -13.78
CA GLY A 120 4.84 -7.07 -14.49
C GLY A 120 5.90 -6.02 -14.23
N GLN A 121 5.60 -4.78 -14.61
CA GLN A 121 6.60 -3.71 -14.57
C GLN A 121 5.96 -2.33 -14.39
N PHE A 122 6.74 -1.42 -13.83
CA PHE A 122 6.50 0.02 -13.94
C PHE A 122 7.58 0.67 -14.79
N ASP A 123 7.17 1.64 -15.60
CA ASP A 123 8.03 2.63 -16.22
C ASP A 123 8.01 3.88 -15.32
N VAL A 124 9.14 4.17 -14.71
CA VAL A 124 9.31 5.33 -13.82
C VAL A 124 10.27 6.30 -14.51
N ASP A 125 9.75 7.43 -14.97
CA ASP A 125 10.50 8.47 -15.67
C ASP A 125 11.31 7.94 -16.88
N GLY A 126 10.72 7.02 -17.66
CA GLY A 126 11.34 6.38 -18.81
C GLY A 126 12.25 5.19 -18.46
N LYS A 127 12.38 4.86 -17.17
CA LYS A 127 13.15 3.70 -16.73
C LYS A 127 12.22 2.55 -16.34
N LYS A 128 12.23 1.49 -17.12
CA LYS A 128 11.46 0.28 -16.84
C LYS A 128 12.09 -0.52 -15.70
N THR A 129 11.25 -0.89 -14.73
CA THR A 129 11.62 -1.77 -13.61
C THR A 129 10.68 -2.95 -13.60
N SER A 130 11.20 -4.16 -13.86
CA SER A 130 10.44 -5.40 -13.72
C SER A 130 10.34 -5.81 -12.26
N TYR A 131 9.18 -6.37 -11.91
CA TYR A 131 8.88 -7.01 -10.63
C TYR A 131 8.66 -8.51 -10.78
N ASP A 132 8.94 -9.08 -11.96
CA ASP A 132 8.87 -10.52 -12.19
C ASP A 132 9.76 -11.25 -11.18
N GLU A 133 9.26 -12.37 -10.63
CA GLU A 133 9.88 -13.13 -9.55
C GLU A 133 10.04 -12.35 -8.22
N GLY A 134 9.47 -11.13 -8.15
CA GLY A 134 9.44 -10.33 -6.94
C GLY A 134 8.45 -10.88 -5.91
N ARG A 135 8.59 -10.41 -4.68
CA ARG A 135 7.69 -10.70 -3.57
C ARG A 135 7.08 -9.42 -3.03
N GLY A 136 5.78 -9.45 -2.77
CA GLY A 136 5.00 -8.34 -2.24
C GLY A 136 4.50 -8.58 -0.83
N TYR A 137 4.18 -7.50 -0.17
CA TYR A 137 3.47 -7.39 1.09
C TYR A 137 2.39 -6.33 0.95
N MET A 138 1.26 -6.52 1.62
CA MET A 138 0.14 -5.58 1.51
C MET A 138 -0.53 -5.40 2.86
N GLU A 139 -0.63 -4.16 3.27
CA GLU A 139 -1.29 -3.75 4.51
C GLU A 139 -2.26 -2.60 4.26
N LYS A 140 -3.05 -2.28 5.28
CA LYS A 140 -3.99 -1.17 5.31
C LYS A 140 -3.98 -0.55 6.69
N ASP A 141 -3.78 0.77 6.72
CA ASP A 141 -3.86 1.57 7.93
C ASP A 141 -5.02 2.55 7.85
N TRP A 142 -5.68 2.78 8.97
CA TRP A 142 -6.76 3.78 9.06
C TRP A 142 -6.87 4.30 10.49
N GLY A 143 -7.24 5.57 10.64
CA GLY A 143 -7.37 6.18 11.95
C GLY A 143 -7.44 7.69 11.88
N ARG A 144 -7.24 8.33 13.03
CA ARG A 144 -7.28 9.79 13.18
C ARG A 144 -5.90 10.43 13.10
N SER A 145 -4.86 9.71 13.53
CA SER A 145 -3.47 10.14 13.55
C SER A 145 -2.56 8.93 13.57
N PHE A 146 -1.27 9.15 13.34
CA PHE A 146 -0.22 8.19 13.67
C PHE A 146 0.38 8.55 15.04
N PRO A 147 0.87 7.57 15.82
CA PRO A 147 1.61 7.82 17.05
C PRO A 147 2.81 8.75 16.80
N GLU A 148 3.22 9.52 17.82
CA GLU A 148 4.41 10.40 17.73
C GLU A 148 5.70 9.66 17.37
N GLY A 149 5.79 8.39 17.73
CA GLY A 149 6.90 7.52 17.37
C GLY A 149 6.47 6.06 17.33
N TYR A 150 6.93 5.35 16.32
CA TYR A 150 6.71 3.92 16.17
C TYR A 150 7.90 3.27 15.49
N VAL A 151 8.05 1.99 15.73
CA VAL A 151 8.98 1.15 14.98
C VAL A 151 8.15 0.11 14.23
N TRP A 152 8.24 0.13 12.92
CA TRP A 152 7.59 -0.86 12.06
C TRP A 152 8.64 -1.63 11.27
N THR A 153 8.47 -2.93 11.20
CA THR A 153 9.35 -3.79 10.43
C THR A 153 8.56 -4.90 9.75
N GLN A 154 8.95 -5.22 8.53
CA GLN A 154 8.37 -6.31 7.75
C GLN A 154 9.44 -6.98 6.91
N SER A 155 9.39 -8.30 6.81
CA SER A 155 10.17 -9.07 5.85
C SER A 155 9.43 -10.35 5.42
N ASN A 156 9.51 -10.64 4.13
CA ASN A 156 9.09 -11.90 3.52
C ASN A 156 10.23 -12.54 2.68
N HIS A 157 11.47 -12.08 2.89
CA HIS A 157 12.66 -12.52 2.18
C HIS A 157 13.56 -13.34 3.12
N PHE A 158 13.20 -14.61 3.28
CA PHE A 158 13.96 -15.59 4.08
C PHE A 158 14.42 -16.75 3.21
N ASP A 159 15.46 -17.46 3.61
CA ASP A 159 15.98 -18.66 2.92
C ASP A 159 14.95 -19.80 2.84
N ARG A 160 13.97 -19.79 3.76
CA ARG A 160 12.87 -20.75 3.74
C ARG A 160 11.61 -20.09 3.20
N PRO A 161 10.99 -20.64 2.14
CA PRO A 161 9.71 -20.15 1.63
C PRO A 161 8.61 -20.17 2.71
N GLY A 162 7.72 -19.19 2.67
CA GLY A 162 6.56 -19.11 3.56
C GLY A 162 6.85 -18.56 4.96
N ILE A 163 8.08 -18.11 5.24
CA ILE A 163 8.38 -17.36 6.46
C ILE A 163 8.18 -15.87 6.17
N CYS A 164 7.31 -15.24 6.97
CA CYS A 164 7.06 -13.81 6.93
C CYS A 164 7.01 -13.28 8.35
N VAL A 165 7.58 -12.10 8.56
CA VAL A 165 7.61 -11.42 9.86
C VAL A 165 7.10 -10.00 9.68
N THR A 166 6.25 -9.57 10.59
CA THR A 166 5.89 -8.16 10.79
C THR A 166 5.85 -7.86 12.27
N ALA A 167 6.25 -6.66 12.65
CA ALA A 167 6.18 -6.16 14.01
C ALA A 167 6.04 -4.62 14.01
N SER A 168 5.23 -4.12 14.93
CA SER A 168 5.01 -2.69 15.16
C SER A 168 4.77 -2.43 16.64
#